data_47ef45efef638fe91507ce8ecefa588a
#
_entry.id   47ef45efef638fe91507ce8ecefa588a
#
_cell.length_a   1.000
_cell.length_b   1.000
_cell.length_c   1.000
_cell.angle_alpha   90.00
_cell.angle_beta   90.00
_cell.angle_gamma   90.00
#
_symmetry.space_group_name_H-M   'P 1'
#
loop_
_entity.id
_entity.type
_entity.pdbx_description
1 polymer ?
#
loop_
_entity_poly.entity_id
_entity_poly.type
_entity_poly.pdbx_seq_one_letter_code
_entity_poly.pdbx_strand_id
1 'polypeptide(L)'
;PVAMHLAGSREEYYFVKRGSSSFSVHGESVRRGFLEIPPWLPTGVSPVRYALNWGAFESPNVLAIHCVHTDEEDVKKLKEYNVAVAVCPRCNAQLGMGVAPVDEFMRAGLRVGIGTDSPAATDSTDMLSEMRLGMLIQRAVNVGRFLDSESMLEMATIGGARALKLDDEIGSLEIGKRADVIAVDLSSSQQSPSTNPVSAMVNTCTSADVIMTMVDGKTLYERDKWHIDVEVAKHIARVIEIRGKLRL
;
A
#
# COMPACT_ATOMS: atom_id res chain seq x y z
N PRO A 1 2.74 5.88 16.46
CA PRO A 1 3.13 5.58 15.08
C PRO A 1 2.98 6.81 14.18
N VAL A 2 3.87 6.93 13.18
CA VAL A 2 3.81 7.95 12.13
C VAL A 2 3.71 7.23 10.79
N ALA A 3 2.70 7.56 9.99
CA ALA A 3 2.58 7.10 8.62
C ALA A 3 2.64 8.29 7.68
N MET A 4 3.47 8.21 6.64
CA MET A 4 3.65 9.30 5.69
C MET A 4 3.83 8.79 4.27
N HIS A 5 3.25 9.48 3.29
CA HIS A 5 3.60 9.30 1.89
C HIS A 5 5.01 9.85 1.66
N LEU A 6 5.88 9.09 1.03
CA LEU A 6 7.29 9.43 0.91
C LEU A 6 7.87 8.90 -0.40
N ALA A 7 8.55 9.78 -1.13
CA ALA A 7 9.20 9.45 -2.40
C ALA A 7 8.27 8.71 -3.38
N GLY A 8 6.98 9.06 -3.37
CA GLY A 8 5.96 8.37 -4.14
C GLY A 8 6.03 8.72 -5.63
N SER A 9 6.23 9.98 -5.98
CA SER A 9 6.23 10.41 -7.36
C SER A 9 7.55 11.06 -7.79
N ARG A 10 7.77 11.08 -9.11
CA ARG A 10 8.91 11.75 -9.73
C ARG A 10 8.86 13.26 -9.50
N GLU A 11 7.67 13.81 -9.46
CA GLU A 11 7.38 15.22 -9.20
C GLU A 11 7.79 15.60 -7.79
N GLU A 12 7.43 14.80 -6.78
CA GLU A 12 7.88 14.98 -5.40
C GLU A 12 9.40 14.95 -5.30
N TYR A 13 10.03 13.94 -5.93
CA TYR A 13 11.48 13.79 -5.90
C TYR A 13 12.20 15.02 -6.45
N TYR A 14 11.77 15.54 -7.60
CA TYR A 14 12.40 16.73 -8.19
C TYR A 14 12.04 18.00 -7.46
N PHE A 15 10.82 18.12 -6.94
CA PHE A 15 10.44 19.25 -6.12
C PHE A 15 11.33 19.37 -4.88
N VAL A 16 11.45 18.28 -4.12
CA VAL A 16 12.30 18.30 -2.92
C VAL A 16 13.75 18.54 -3.26
N LYS A 17 14.30 17.81 -4.23
CA LYS A 17 15.73 17.85 -4.55
C LYS A 17 16.16 19.14 -5.28
N ARG A 18 15.35 19.61 -6.23
CA ARG A 18 15.72 20.69 -7.16
C ARG A 18 14.89 21.97 -7.01
N GLY A 19 13.83 21.95 -6.20
CA GLY A 19 12.89 23.06 -6.04
C GLY A 19 12.00 23.28 -7.27
N SER A 20 12.01 22.37 -8.25
CA SER A 20 11.26 22.50 -9.50
C SER A 20 10.63 21.18 -9.93
N SER A 21 9.33 21.20 -10.13
CA SER A 21 8.54 20.12 -10.73
C SER A 21 7.18 20.67 -11.16
N SER A 22 6.27 19.81 -11.62
CA SER A 22 4.87 20.18 -11.85
C SER A 22 4.19 20.71 -10.58
N PHE A 23 4.66 20.33 -9.39
CA PHE A 23 4.20 20.95 -8.13
C PHE A 23 4.55 22.45 -8.02
N SER A 24 5.63 22.92 -8.62
CA SER A 24 5.97 24.35 -8.67
C SER A 24 5.04 25.13 -9.61
N VAL A 25 4.42 24.48 -10.59
CA VAL A 25 3.43 25.07 -11.51
C VAL A 25 2.08 25.28 -10.82
N HIS A 26 1.77 24.52 -9.77
CA HIS A 26 0.62 24.79 -8.89
C HIS A 26 0.76 26.12 -8.12
N GLY A 27 1.83 26.85 -8.34
CA GLY A 27 1.95 28.28 -8.02
C GLY A 27 0.80 29.15 -8.54
N GLU A 28 -0.04 28.63 -9.47
CA GLU A 28 -1.29 29.29 -9.86
C GLU A 28 -2.36 29.18 -8.76
N SER A 29 -2.46 28.06 -8.05
CA SER A 29 -3.31 27.92 -6.86
C SER A 29 -2.78 28.76 -5.69
N VAL A 30 -1.47 28.91 -5.55
CA VAL A 30 -0.83 29.81 -4.59
C VAL A 30 -1.07 31.29 -4.99
N ARG A 31 -0.91 31.62 -6.28
CA ARG A 31 -1.23 32.97 -6.79
C ARG A 31 -2.71 33.36 -6.67
N ARG A 32 -3.60 32.36 -6.64
CA ARG A 32 -5.06 32.57 -6.42
C ARG A 32 -5.41 32.66 -4.93
N GLY A 33 -4.44 32.60 -4.02
CA GLY A 33 -4.67 32.76 -2.58
C GLY A 33 -5.30 31.54 -1.90
N PHE A 34 -5.31 30.37 -2.56
CA PHE A 34 -5.86 29.14 -1.97
C PHE A 34 -4.86 28.40 -1.05
N LEU A 35 -3.55 28.63 -1.23
CA LEU A 35 -2.48 28.04 -0.43
C LEU A 35 -1.33 29.03 -0.27
N GLU A 36 -0.96 29.34 0.95
CA GLU A 36 0.30 30.03 1.26
C GLU A 36 1.41 28.99 1.40
N ILE A 37 2.15 28.73 0.33
CA ILE A 37 3.35 27.91 0.39
C ILE A 37 4.56 28.85 0.47
N PRO A 38 5.38 28.74 1.51
CA PRO A 38 6.60 29.54 1.59
C PRO A 38 7.54 29.21 0.41
N PRO A 39 8.41 30.12 0.00
CA PRO A 39 9.38 29.87 -1.05
C PRO A 39 10.17 28.59 -0.76
N TRP A 40 10.10 27.61 -1.67
CA TRP A 40 10.81 26.35 -1.53
C TRP A 40 12.17 26.45 -2.22
N LEU A 41 13.23 26.24 -1.45
CA LEU A 41 14.60 26.19 -1.97
C LEU A 41 15.02 24.75 -2.25
N PRO A 42 15.82 24.50 -3.31
CA PRO A 42 16.38 23.19 -3.57
C PRO A 42 17.12 22.64 -2.35
N THR A 43 16.81 21.43 -1.93
CA THR A 43 17.48 20.82 -0.77
C THR A 43 18.72 20.02 -1.15
N GLY A 44 18.83 19.62 -2.43
CA GLY A 44 19.92 18.80 -2.95
C GLY A 44 19.82 17.31 -2.58
N VAL A 45 18.89 16.92 -1.69
CA VAL A 45 18.72 15.55 -1.20
C VAL A 45 17.42 14.93 -1.65
N SER A 46 17.31 13.60 -1.54
CA SER A 46 16.06 12.88 -1.81
C SER A 46 14.97 13.19 -0.78
N PRO A 47 13.68 12.91 -1.06
CA PRO A 47 12.62 13.04 -0.07
C PRO A 47 12.88 12.25 1.21
N VAL A 48 13.46 11.04 1.11
CA VAL A 48 13.82 10.21 2.27
C VAL A 48 14.84 10.90 3.16
N ARG A 49 15.94 11.38 2.58
CA ARG A 49 16.97 12.10 3.33
C ARG A 49 16.49 13.46 3.84
N TYR A 50 15.60 14.10 3.09
CA TYR A 50 14.95 15.32 3.57
C TYR A 50 14.11 15.05 4.82
N ALA A 51 13.24 14.05 4.80
CA ALA A 51 12.43 13.67 5.95
C ALA A 51 13.31 13.28 7.15
N LEU A 52 14.39 12.54 6.92
CA LEU A 52 15.37 12.18 7.94
C LEU A 52 15.99 13.43 8.59
N ASN A 53 16.45 14.40 7.79
CA ASN A 53 17.09 15.62 8.28
C ASN A 53 16.17 16.48 9.17
N TRP A 54 14.86 16.31 9.02
CA TRP A 54 13.85 16.98 9.84
C TRP A 54 13.33 16.12 11.00
N GLY A 55 13.99 15.00 11.31
CA GLY A 55 13.65 14.16 12.45
C GLY A 55 12.39 13.29 12.25
N ALA A 56 11.88 13.16 11.01
CA ALA A 56 10.66 12.41 10.75
C ALA A 56 10.77 10.92 11.13
N PHE A 57 12.00 10.39 11.24
CA PHE A 57 12.27 8.98 11.57
C PHE A 57 12.61 8.74 13.05
N GLU A 58 12.54 9.76 13.90
CA GLU A 58 12.81 9.62 15.34
C GLU A 58 11.70 8.90 16.10
N SER A 59 10.50 8.81 15.51
CA SER A 59 9.41 8.02 16.10
C SER A 59 9.78 6.52 16.14
N PRO A 60 9.45 5.80 17.21
CA PRO A 60 9.77 4.38 17.32
C PRO A 60 9.01 3.50 16.32
N ASN A 61 7.98 4.03 15.67
CA ASN A 61 7.19 3.32 14.67
C ASN A 61 6.85 4.26 13.51
N VAL A 62 7.63 4.16 12.44
CA VAL A 62 7.44 4.94 11.19
C VAL A 62 7.14 4.01 10.05
N LEU A 63 6.09 4.34 9.29
CA LEU A 63 5.67 3.67 8.06
C LEU A 63 5.79 4.66 6.90
N ALA A 64 6.71 4.42 6.00
CA ALA A 64 6.84 5.14 4.73
C ALA A 64 5.97 4.47 3.66
N ILE A 65 5.10 5.23 3.01
CA ILE A 65 4.16 4.72 2.00
C ILE A 65 4.70 5.06 0.61
N HIS A 66 4.57 4.13 -0.32
CA HIS A 66 5.04 4.12 -1.71
C HIS A 66 6.55 3.87 -1.88
N CYS A 67 7.41 4.78 -1.49
CA CYS A 67 8.87 4.68 -1.63
C CYS A 67 9.32 4.27 -3.04
N VAL A 68 8.67 4.82 -4.08
CA VAL A 68 8.93 4.48 -5.49
C VAL A 68 10.28 5.03 -5.96
N HIS A 69 10.58 6.28 -5.61
CA HIS A 69 11.78 7.00 -6.07
C HIS A 69 12.83 7.05 -4.95
N THR A 70 13.31 5.88 -4.57
CA THR A 70 14.40 5.71 -3.60
C THR A 70 15.67 5.25 -4.30
N ASP A 71 16.82 5.71 -3.83
CA ASP A 71 18.12 5.19 -4.22
C ASP A 71 18.68 4.23 -3.14
N GLU A 72 19.82 3.59 -3.43
CA GLU A 72 20.45 2.63 -2.51
C GLU A 72 20.75 3.23 -1.14
N GLU A 73 21.15 4.52 -1.10
CA GLU A 73 21.41 5.22 0.16
C GLU A 73 20.12 5.48 0.95
N ASP A 74 19.03 5.79 0.25
CA ASP A 74 17.71 5.94 0.86
C ASP A 74 17.26 4.63 1.52
N VAL A 75 17.41 3.50 0.81
CA VAL A 75 17.08 2.16 1.33
C VAL A 75 17.92 1.84 2.59
N LYS A 76 19.20 2.17 2.56
CA LYS A 76 20.10 2.01 3.72
C LYS A 76 19.64 2.86 4.91
N LYS A 77 19.23 4.12 4.66
CA LYS A 77 18.72 5.00 5.72
C LYS A 77 17.39 4.51 6.29
N LEU A 78 16.46 4.09 5.45
CA LEU A 78 15.20 3.48 5.91
C LEU A 78 15.49 2.27 6.83
N LYS A 79 16.45 1.43 6.48
CA LYS A 79 16.86 0.29 7.32
C LYS A 79 17.53 0.72 8.64
N GLU A 80 18.46 1.65 8.58
CA GLU A 80 19.20 2.15 9.74
C GLU A 80 18.25 2.74 10.81
N TYR A 81 17.22 3.46 10.38
CA TYR A 81 16.22 4.07 11.25
C TYR A 81 14.99 3.18 11.50
N ASN A 82 15.08 1.90 11.10
CA ASN A 82 14.01 0.92 11.32
C ASN A 82 12.64 1.39 10.79
N VAL A 83 12.63 2.12 9.67
CA VAL A 83 11.42 2.54 8.98
C VAL A 83 10.83 1.35 8.22
N ALA A 84 9.54 1.13 8.35
CA ALA A 84 8.82 0.13 7.55
C ALA A 84 8.31 0.76 6.25
N VAL A 85 8.07 -0.06 5.24
CA VAL A 85 7.53 0.39 3.95
C VAL A 85 6.20 -0.28 3.66
N ALA A 86 5.21 0.51 3.25
CA ALA A 86 3.98 0.02 2.65
C ALA A 86 3.98 0.33 1.15
N VAL A 87 3.94 -0.69 0.31
CA VAL A 87 3.86 -0.51 -1.14
C VAL A 87 2.42 -0.61 -1.62
N CYS A 88 2.04 0.24 -2.57
CA CYS A 88 0.70 0.32 -3.13
C CYS A 88 0.75 0.18 -4.66
N PRO A 89 0.96 -1.03 -5.19
CA PRO A 89 1.25 -1.26 -6.61
C PRO A 89 0.20 -0.70 -7.56
N ARG A 90 -1.07 -0.87 -7.26
CA ARG A 90 -2.18 -0.36 -8.09
C ARG A 90 -2.21 1.16 -8.11
N CYS A 91 -2.13 1.78 -6.95
CA CYS A 91 -2.09 3.24 -6.84
C CYS A 91 -0.90 3.81 -7.63
N ASN A 92 0.29 3.25 -7.43
CA ASN A 92 1.49 3.67 -8.13
C ASN A 92 1.35 3.56 -9.66
N ALA A 93 0.79 2.45 -10.15
CA ALA A 93 0.56 2.22 -11.57
C ALA A 93 -0.51 3.16 -12.15
N GLN A 94 -1.62 3.31 -11.46
CA GLN A 94 -2.78 4.08 -11.91
C GLN A 94 -2.48 5.58 -11.98
N LEU A 95 -1.68 6.08 -11.04
CA LEU A 95 -1.23 7.47 -11.01
C LEU A 95 0.08 7.72 -11.79
N GLY A 96 0.63 6.70 -12.46
CA GLY A 96 1.86 6.84 -13.23
C GLY A 96 3.10 7.17 -12.39
N MET A 97 3.08 6.80 -11.10
CA MET A 97 4.18 7.10 -10.17
C MET A 97 5.42 6.26 -10.44
N GLY A 98 5.27 5.06 -10.98
CA GLY A 98 6.35 4.10 -11.22
C GLY A 98 6.23 2.84 -10.36
N VAL A 99 7.34 2.12 -10.20
CA VAL A 99 7.39 0.84 -9.49
C VAL A 99 8.37 0.93 -8.32
N ALA A 100 7.87 0.68 -7.10
CA ALA A 100 8.73 0.64 -5.92
C ALA A 100 9.72 -0.53 -6.01
N PRO A 101 10.99 -0.38 -5.58
CA PRO A 101 12.01 -1.43 -5.68
C PRO A 101 11.88 -2.46 -4.54
N VAL A 102 10.77 -3.21 -4.54
CA VAL A 102 10.39 -4.17 -3.46
C VAL A 102 11.49 -5.20 -3.21
N ASP A 103 12.08 -5.73 -4.26
CA ASP A 103 13.18 -6.69 -4.16
C ASP A 103 14.41 -6.10 -3.41
N GLU A 104 14.71 -4.83 -3.62
CA GLU A 104 15.79 -4.16 -2.89
C GLU A 104 15.43 -3.95 -1.42
N PHE A 105 14.19 -3.58 -1.11
CA PHE A 105 13.71 -3.44 0.26
C PHE A 105 13.80 -4.77 1.02
N MET A 106 13.34 -5.85 0.41
CA MET A 106 13.40 -7.18 1.02
C MET A 106 14.84 -7.66 1.24
N ARG A 107 15.72 -7.45 0.25
CA ARG A 107 17.15 -7.82 0.39
C ARG A 107 17.88 -6.98 1.44
N ALA A 108 17.51 -5.72 1.61
CA ALA A 108 18.02 -4.89 2.70
C ALA A 108 17.44 -5.29 4.08
N GLY A 109 16.46 -6.21 4.11
CA GLY A 109 15.79 -6.65 5.32
C GLY A 109 14.87 -5.59 5.93
N LEU A 110 14.30 -4.72 5.11
CA LEU A 110 13.22 -3.81 5.53
C LEU A 110 11.96 -4.62 5.86
N ARG A 111 11.15 -4.09 6.76
CA ARG A 111 9.80 -4.58 7.00
C ARG A 111 8.91 -4.01 5.90
N VAL A 112 8.37 -4.87 5.05
CA VAL A 112 7.57 -4.48 3.89
C VAL A 112 6.18 -5.08 3.99
N GLY A 113 5.16 -4.23 3.85
CA GLY A 113 3.76 -4.63 3.68
C GLY A 113 3.22 -4.15 2.35
N ILE A 114 2.08 -4.69 1.95
CA ILE A 114 1.32 -4.26 0.76
C ILE A 114 -0.01 -3.63 1.21
N GLY A 115 -0.44 -2.59 0.51
CA GLY A 115 -1.70 -1.92 0.75
C GLY A 115 -2.39 -1.51 -0.54
N THR A 116 -3.72 -1.36 -0.49
CA THR A 116 -4.53 -0.97 -1.65
C THR A 116 -4.56 0.53 -1.88
N ASP A 117 -4.13 1.33 -0.89
CA ASP A 117 -4.35 2.76 -0.88
C ASP A 117 -5.86 3.14 -0.85
N SER A 118 -6.17 4.38 -1.05
CA SER A 118 -7.53 4.91 -1.04
C SER A 118 -8.32 4.45 -2.27
N PRO A 119 -9.61 4.07 -2.12
CA PRO A 119 -10.49 3.84 -3.26
C PRO A 119 -10.59 5.03 -4.24
N ALA A 120 -10.34 6.25 -3.76
CA ALA A 120 -10.31 7.43 -4.63
C ALA A 120 -9.11 7.45 -5.60
N ALA A 121 -8.04 6.72 -5.28
CA ALA A 121 -6.85 6.59 -6.12
C ALA A 121 -6.81 5.29 -6.93
N THR A 122 -7.55 4.26 -6.49
CA THR A 122 -7.39 2.90 -7.03
C THR A 122 -8.68 2.25 -7.53
N ASP A 123 -9.84 2.86 -7.27
CA ASP A 123 -11.18 2.33 -7.57
C ASP A 123 -11.43 0.92 -6.99
N SER A 124 -10.54 0.40 -6.13
CA SER A 124 -10.60 -0.95 -5.60
C SER A 124 -9.89 -1.06 -4.24
N THR A 125 -10.44 -1.90 -3.36
CA THR A 125 -9.83 -2.32 -2.09
C THR A 125 -9.58 -3.84 -2.05
N ASP A 126 -9.53 -4.50 -3.22
CA ASP A 126 -9.31 -5.92 -3.35
C ASP A 126 -7.84 -6.28 -3.16
N MET A 127 -7.49 -6.78 -1.97
CA MET A 127 -6.12 -7.17 -1.62
C MET A 127 -5.61 -8.36 -2.45
N LEU A 128 -6.47 -9.28 -2.87
CA LEU A 128 -6.06 -10.42 -3.70
C LEU A 128 -5.61 -9.95 -5.09
N SER A 129 -6.37 -9.04 -5.69
CA SER A 129 -5.95 -8.44 -6.96
C SER A 129 -4.76 -7.49 -6.82
N GLU A 130 -4.58 -6.86 -5.67
CA GLU A 130 -3.41 -6.02 -5.37
C GLU A 130 -2.13 -6.85 -5.31
N MET A 131 -2.15 -7.99 -4.61
CA MET A 131 -1.02 -8.94 -4.57
C MET A 131 -0.63 -9.41 -5.97
N ARG A 132 -1.62 -9.83 -6.79
CA ARG A 132 -1.38 -10.26 -8.17
C ARG A 132 -0.73 -9.17 -9.00
N LEU A 133 -1.28 -7.97 -8.97
CA LEU A 133 -0.77 -6.84 -9.73
C LEU A 133 0.67 -6.50 -9.30
N GLY A 134 0.92 -6.41 -8.00
CA GLY A 134 2.25 -6.15 -7.45
C GLY A 134 3.27 -7.18 -7.91
N MET A 135 2.93 -8.46 -7.83
CA MET A 135 3.79 -9.55 -8.31
C MET A 135 4.13 -9.42 -9.80
N LEU A 136 3.11 -9.21 -10.64
CA LEU A 136 3.30 -9.14 -12.09
C LEU A 136 4.13 -7.92 -12.50
N ILE A 137 3.88 -6.76 -11.90
CA ILE A 137 4.66 -5.54 -12.16
C ILE A 137 6.12 -5.75 -11.75
N GLN A 138 6.40 -6.31 -10.57
CA GLN A 138 7.76 -6.57 -10.13
C GLN A 138 8.50 -7.53 -11.08
N ARG A 139 7.84 -8.58 -11.57
CA ARG A 139 8.42 -9.51 -12.56
C ARG A 139 8.69 -8.84 -13.91
N ALA A 140 7.83 -7.89 -14.31
CA ALA A 140 7.99 -7.19 -15.59
C ALA A 140 9.20 -6.24 -15.60
N VAL A 141 9.53 -5.61 -14.46
CA VAL A 141 10.64 -4.65 -14.37
C VAL A 141 11.95 -5.27 -13.89
N ASN A 142 11.90 -6.38 -13.14
CA ASN A 142 13.07 -7.06 -12.56
C ASN A 142 13.37 -8.36 -13.31
N VAL A 143 13.91 -8.24 -14.53
CA VAL A 143 14.25 -9.41 -15.36
C VAL A 143 15.19 -10.37 -14.60
N GLY A 144 14.78 -11.63 -14.50
CA GLY A 144 15.56 -12.68 -13.83
C GLY A 144 15.39 -12.75 -12.31
N ARG A 145 14.52 -11.93 -11.73
CA ARG A 145 14.16 -11.97 -10.30
C ARG A 145 12.65 -12.08 -10.17
N PHE A 146 12.19 -13.13 -9.54
CA PHE A 146 10.77 -13.42 -9.43
C PHE A 146 10.31 -13.31 -7.99
N LEU A 147 9.59 -12.24 -7.68
CA LEU A 147 8.76 -12.20 -6.49
C LEU A 147 7.67 -13.28 -6.66
N ASP A 148 7.56 -14.19 -5.70
CA ASP A 148 6.62 -15.31 -5.74
C ASP A 148 5.30 -15.02 -5.01
N SER A 149 4.38 -15.95 -5.11
CA SER A 149 3.06 -15.81 -4.48
C SER A 149 3.14 -15.84 -2.96
N GLU A 150 4.05 -16.63 -2.42
CA GLU A 150 4.31 -16.77 -0.99
C GLU A 150 4.80 -15.45 -0.39
N SER A 151 5.73 -14.78 -1.05
CA SER A 151 6.21 -13.44 -0.66
C SER A 151 5.10 -12.40 -0.67
N MET A 152 4.22 -12.43 -1.68
CA MET A 152 3.09 -11.51 -1.75
C MET A 152 2.08 -11.77 -0.64
N LEU A 153 1.80 -13.03 -0.33
CA LEU A 153 0.93 -13.39 0.79
C LEU A 153 1.55 -12.98 2.13
N GLU A 154 2.87 -13.17 2.31
CA GLU A 154 3.57 -12.71 3.49
C GLU A 154 3.44 -11.20 3.66
N MET A 155 3.68 -10.41 2.60
CA MET A 155 3.53 -8.95 2.64
C MET A 155 2.11 -8.49 2.97
N ALA A 156 1.08 -9.25 2.55
CA ALA A 156 -0.32 -8.95 2.82
C ALA A 156 -0.80 -9.42 4.21
N THR A 157 -0.01 -10.19 4.92
CA THR A 157 -0.34 -10.79 6.22
C THR A 157 0.70 -10.41 7.29
N ILE A 158 1.56 -11.35 7.65
CA ILE A 158 2.56 -11.15 8.72
C ILE A 158 3.59 -10.05 8.40
N GLY A 159 3.94 -9.84 7.13
CA GLY A 159 4.81 -8.74 6.68
C GLY A 159 4.17 -7.38 6.93
N GLY A 160 2.88 -7.24 6.60
CA GLY A 160 2.09 -6.05 6.92
C GLY A 160 1.98 -5.83 8.43
N ALA A 161 1.72 -6.87 9.21
CA ALA A 161 1.69 -6.82 10.66
C ALA A 161 3.04 -6.36 11.25
N ARG A 162 4.16 -6.90 10.77
CA ARG A 162 5.51 -6.46 11.16
C ARG A 162 5.77 -5.01 10.78
N ALA A 163 5.29 -4.55 9.63
CA ALA A 163 5.43 -3.16 9.21
C ALA A 163 4.70 -2.21 10.16
N LEU A 164 3.57 -2.64 10.71
CA LEU A 164 2.77 -1.90 11.68
C LEU A 164 3.22 -2.12 13.13
N LYS A 165 4.13 -3.07 13.41
CA LYS A 165 4.50 -3.55 14.74
C LYS A 165 3.32 -4.15 15.51
N LEU A 166 2.52 -4.93 14.82
CA LEU A 166 1.38 -5.67 15.36
C LEU A 166 1.54 -7.20 15.18
N ASP A 167 2.73 -7.66 14.83
CA ASP A 167 3.02 -9.06 14.51
C ASP A 167 2.92 -10.01 15.72
N ASP A 168 2.94 -9.48 16.93
CA ASP A 168 2.60 -10.23 18.15
C ASP A 168 1.09 -10.46 18.32
N GLU A 169 0.25 -9.64 17.67
CA GLU A 169 -1.21 -9.67 17.82
C GLU A 169 -1.93 -10.27 16.61
N ILE A 170 -1.44 -9.99 15.37
CA ILE A 170 -2.11 -10.35 14.11
C ILE A 170 -1.11 -10.84 13.05
N GLY A 171 -1.62 -11.22 11.89
CA GLY A 171 -0.85 -11.50 10.67
C GLY A 171 -0.47 -12.96 10.47
N SER A 172 -0.70 -13.83 11.47
CA SER A 172 -0.51 -15.29 11.37
C SER A 172 -1.51 -16.04 12.23
N LEU A 173 -1.74 -17.31 11.88
CA LEU A 173 -2.64 -18.20 12.62
C LEU A 173 -1.87 -18.90 13.73
N GLU A 174 -1.74 -18.24 14.87
CA GLU A 174 -1.00 -18.73 16.05
C GLU A 174 -1.85 -18.61 17.31
N ILE A 175 -1.68 -19.55 18.25
CA ILE A 175 -2.37 -19.51 19.54
C ILE A 175 -1.93 -18.26 20.31
N GLY A 176 -2.91 -17.48 20.75
CA GLY A 176 -2.68 -16.23 21.49
C GLY A 176 -2.82 -14.97 20.66
N LYS A 177 -2.80 -15.07 19.33
CA LYS A 177 -3.11 -13.95 18.44
C LYS A 177 -4.61 -13.77 18.24
N ARG A 178 -4.99 -12.59 17.80
CA ARG A 178 -6.39 -12.29 17.43
C ARG A 178 -6.81 -13.15 16.25
N ALA A 179 -8.05 -13.60 16.26
CA ALA A 179 -8.63 -14.35 15.16
C ALA A 179 -9.10 -13.39 14.04
N ASP A 180 -8.14 -12.78 13.35
CA ASP A 180 -8.33 -12.03 12.11
C ASP A 180 -8.06 -12.97 10.94
N VAL A 181 -9.13 -13.54 10.36
CA VAL A 181 -9.05 -14.65 9.42
C VAL A 181 -9.97 -14.41 8.24
N ILE A 182 -9.50 -14.74 7.05
CA ILE A 182 -10.35 -14.91 5.87
C ILE A 182 -10.33 -16.36 5.41
N ALA A 183 -11.43 -16.83 4.82
CA ALA A 183 -11.47 -18.08 4.06
C ALA A 183 -11.77 -17.77 2.60
N VAL A 184 -10.96 -18.36 1.70
CA VAL A 184 -11.06 -18.17 0.26
C VAL A 184 -11.45 -19.50 -0.39
N ASP A 185 -12.46 -19.49 -1.25
CA ASP A 185 -12.88 -20.67 -2.01
C ASP A 185 -11.97 -20.88 -3.22
N LEU A 186 -11.34 -22.05 -3.30
CA LEU A 186 -10.47 -22.47 -4.39
C LEU A 186 -11.10 -23.57 -5.26
N SER A 187 -12.38 -23.80 -5.13
CA SER A 187 -13.06 -24.92 -5.81
C SER A 187 -13.51 -24.62 -7.23
N SER A 188 -13.47 -23.36 -7.66
CA SER A 188 -13.91 -23.00 -9.01
C SER A 188 -12.98 -23.51 -10.11
N SER A 189 -13.49 -23.55 -11.33
CA SER A 189 -12.72 -24.01 -12.51
C SER A 189 -11.51 -23.13 -12.83
N GLN A 190 -11.50 -21.88 -12.38
CA GLN A 190 -10.38 -20.96 -12.58
C GLN A 190 -9.19 -21.29 -11.67
N GLN A 191 -9.43 -21.87 -10.49
CA GLN A 191 -8.42 -22.30 -9.54
C GLN A 191 -7.97 -23.74 -9.75
N SER A 192 -8.73 -24.54 -10.53
CA SER A 192 -8.51 -25.98 -10.73
C SER A 192 -7.91 -26.28 -12.13
N PRO A 193 -6.99 -27.25 -12.24
CA PRO A 193 -6.31 -27.94 -11.14
C PRO A 193 -5.15 -27.12 -10.59
N SER A 194 -5.06 -27.00 -9.28
CA SER A 194 -3.90 -26.36 -8.62
C SER A 194 -3.32 -27.29 -7.54
N THR A 195 -2.00 -27.43 -7.55
CA THR A 195 -1.25 -28.16 -6.53
C THR A 195 -0.71 -27.26 -5.43
N ASN A 196 -0.73 -25.94 -5.66
CA ASN A 196 -0.27 -24.94 -4.70
C ASN A 196 -1.42 -23.93 -4.43
N PRO A 197 -2.07 -24.00 -3.25
CA PRO A 197 -3.20 -23.12 -2.91
C PRO A 197 -2.81 -21.65 -2.82
N VAL A 198 -1.59 -21.32 -2.36
CA VAL A 198 -1.12 -19.93 -2.28
C VAL A 198 -0.97 -19.35 -3.69
N SER A 199 -0.36 -20.12 -4.59
CA SER A 199 -0.22 -19.72 -5.98
C SER A 199 -1.58 -19.55 -6.67
N ALA A 200 -2.52 -20.47 -6.45
CA ALA A 200 -3.89 -20.34 -6.96
C ALA A 200 -4.56 -19.07 -6.44
N MET A 201 -4.52 -18.85 -5.14
CA MET A 201 -5.14 -17.68 -4.51
C MET A 201 -4.58 -16.36 -5.09
N VAL A 202 -3.27 -16.19 -5.13
CA VAL A 202 -2.65 -14.95 -5.61
C VAL A 202 -2.86 -14.75 -7.10
N ASN A 203 -2.78 -15.81 -7.91
CA ASN A 203 -2.86 -15.67 -9.37
C ASN A 203 -4.29 -15.59 -9.91
N THR A 204 -5.28 -16.18 -9.25
CA THR A 204 -6.61 -16.35 -9.84
C THR A 204 -7.76 -15.79 -9.01
N CYS A 205 -7.64 -15.74 -7.67
CA CYS A 205 -8.75 -15.29 -6.83
C CYS A 205 -8.90 -13.77 -6.80
N THR A 206 -10.09 -13.35 -6.44
CA THR A 206 -10.52 -11.96 -6.21
C THR A 206 -11.29 -11.87 -4.90
N SER A 207 -11.72 -10.68 -4.51
CA SER A 207 -12.60 -10.51 -3.34
C SER A 207 -13.92 -11.31 -3.44
N ALA A 208 -14.37 -11.66 -4.66
CA ALA A 208 -15.56 -12.49 -4.86
C ALA A 208 -15.38 -13.95 -4.40
N ASP A 209 -14.13 -14.42 -4.31
CA ASP A 209 -13.80 -15.77 -3.86
C ASP A 209 -13.67 -15.88 -2.32
N VAL A 210 -13.76 -14.74 -1.61
CA VAL A 210 -13.72 -14.70 -0.14
C VAL A 210 -15.08 -15.15 0.40
N ILE A 211 -15.13 -16.28 1.08
CA ILE A 211 -16.35 -16.86 1.63
C ILE A 211 -16.56 -16.60 3.13
N MET A 212 -15.56 -16.12 3.84
CA MET A 212 -15.67 -15.72 5.24
C MET A 212 -14.64 -14.65 5.58
N THR A 213 -15.05 -13.68 6.37
CA THR A 213 -14.17 -12.68 7.01
C THR A 213 -14.49 -12.61 8.49
N MET A 214 -13.47 -12.79 9.31
CA MET A 214 -13.52 -12.72 10.76
C MET A 214 -12.51 -11.69 11.26
N VAL A 215 -12.89 -10.86 12.22
CA VAL A 215 -12.03 -9.89 12.88
C VAL A 215 -12.21 -10.04 14.41
N ASP A 216 -11.11 -10.22 15.10
CA ASP A 216 -11.07 -10.42 16.56
C ASP A 216 -12.05 -11.53 17.04
N GLY A 217 -12.13 -12.62 16.27
CA GLY A 217 -13.02 -13.75 16.52
C GLY A 217 -14.50 -13.52 16.17
N LYS A 218 -14.84 -12.33 15.67
CA LYS A 218 -16.21 -12.00 15.25
C LYS A 218 -16.35 -12.15 13.73
N THR A 219 -17.23 -13.05 13.27
CA THR A 219 -17.55 -13.17 11.85
C THR A 219 -18.31 -11.93 11.38
N LEU A 220 -17.75 -11.22 10.39
CA LEU A 220 -18.35 -10.03 9.78
C LEU A 220 -19.07 -10.35 8.48
N TYR A 221 -18.57 -11.34 7.74
CA TYR A 221 -19.12 -11.80 6.47
C TYR A 221 -18.99 -13.32 6.35
N GLU A 222 -20.00 -13.99 5.85
CA GLU A 222 -19.99 -15.41 5.55
C GLU A 222 -20.99 -15.72 4.43
N ARG A 223 -20.52 -16.30 3.32
CA ARG A 223 -21.33 -16.80 2.19
C ARG A 223 -22.46 -15.84 1.79
N ASP A 224 -22.09 -14.67 1.31
CA ASP A 224 -23.00 -13.59 0.86
C ASP A 224 -23.86 -12.95 1.96
N LYS A 225 -23.59 -13.27 3.23
CA LYS A 225 -24.30 -12.71 4.36
C LYS A 225 -23.37 -11.81 5.19
N TRP A 226 -23.75 -10.56 5.33
CA TRP A 226 -23.11 -9.61 6.26
C TRP A 226 -23.70 -9.75 7.66
N HIS A 227 -22.84 -9.82 8.66
CA HIS A 227 -23.18 -9.86 10.09
C HIS A 227 -22.94 -8.50 10.78
N ILE A 228 -22.79 -7.44 9.99
CA ILE A 228 -22.70 -6.07 10.44
C ILE A 228 -23.87 -5.28 9.87
N ASP A 229 -24.33 -4.29 10.62
CA ASP A 229 -25.42 -3.41 10.16
C ASP A 229 -24.87 -2.37 9.18
N VAL A 230 -24.89 -2.70 7.89
CA VAL A 230 -24.44 -1.82 6.82
C VAL A 230 -25.58 -1.59 5.83
N GLU A 231 -26.18 -0.44 5.89
CA GLU A 231 -27.17 0.00 4.89
C GLU A 231 -26.48 0.50 3.60
N VAL A 232 -25.98 -0.43 2.78
CA VAL A 232 -25.23 -0.13 1.54
C VAL A 232 -25.97 0.87 0.65
N ALA A 233 -27.28 0.69 0.45
CA ALA A 233 -28.09 1.58 -0.39
C ALA A 233 -28.10 3.03 0.14
N LYS A 234 -28.17 3.21 1.46
CA LYS A 234 -28.13 4.53 2.10
C LYS A 234 -26.77 5.22 1.93
N HIS A 235 -25.69 4.45 2.05
CA HIS A 235 -24.35 5.00 1.82
C HIS A 235 -24.13 5.39 0.37
N ILE A 236 -24.57 4.57 -0.60
CA ILE A 236 -24.53 4.90 -2.03
C ILE A 236 -25.31 6.18 -2.31
N ALA A 237 -26.56 6.27 -1.81
CA ALA A 237 -27.38 7.47 -1.99
C ALA A 237 -26.69 8.73 -1.42
N ARG A 238 -26.04 8.61 -0.26
CA ARG A 238 -25.29 9.70 0.34
C ARG A 238 -24.08 10.13 -0.48
N VAL A 239 -23.35 9.19 -1.06
CA VAL A 239 -22.21 9.49 -1.95
C VAL A 239 -22.69 10.23 -3.20
N ILE A 240 -23.80 9.79 -3.81
CA ILE A 240 -24.40 10.45 -4.99
C ILE A 240 -24.83 11.89 -4.65
N GLU A 241 -25.48 12.09 -3.49
CA GLU A 241 -25.87 13.43 -3.01
C GLU A 241 -24.65 14.36 -2.87
N ILE A 242 -23.58 13.88 -2.20
CA ILE A 242 -22.34 14.64 -2.00
C ILE A 242 -21.71 15.00 -3.34
N ARG A 243 -21.59 14.04 -4.26
CA ARG A 243 -21.07 14.26 -5.60
C ARG A 243 -21.83 15.34 -6.36
N GLY A 244 -23.17 15.31 -6.27
CA GLY A 244 -24.01 16.34 -6.88
C GLY A 244 -23.78 17.75 -6.32
N LYS A 245 -23.49 17.85 -5.01
CA LYS A 245 -23.16 19.13 -4.36
C LYS A 245 -21.78 19.66 -4.76
N LEU A 246 -20.82 18.78 -4.99
CA LEU A 246 -19.47 19.14 -5.40
C LEU A 246 -19.36 19.48 -6.90
N ARG A 247 -20.41 19.24 -7.70
CA ARG A 247 -20.43 19.45 -9.15
C ARG A 247 -19.25 18.76 -9.89
N LEU A 248 -18.85 17.57 -9.39
CA LEU A 248 -17.84 16.71 -9.97
C LEU A 248 -18.43 15.77 -11.02
#